data_47634413a847d6a95877de4009c1f28d
#
_entry.id   47634413a847d6a95877de4009c1f28d
#
_cell.length_a   1.000
_cell.length_b   1.000
_cell.length_c   1.000
_cell.angle_alpha   90.00
_cell.angle_beta   90.00
_cell.angle_gamma   90.00
#
_symmetry.space_group_name_H-M   'P 1'
#
loop_
_entity.id
_entity.type
_entity.pdbx_description
1 polymer ?
#
loop_
_entity_poly.entity_id
_entity_poly.type
_entity_poly.pdbx_seq_one_letter_code
_entity_poly.pdbx_strand_id
1 'polypeptide(L)'
;MTTLVLASASPARLATLRAAGIEPTVAVSSVDEPAVLVAAGDVPPAEAVLLLARAKARDVAPGHAGSLVLGCDSMLELDGQVLGKPADAADAAARWRAMRGRSGRLHTGHWLVDGRDGGGGAGGGVGGDGDGAGDGGGAGRESGATSTTVVHFADVTDAEIDAYVATGEPLWVAGAFTIDGLGGAYITGVEGDHHGVVGLSLPLLRELLAARGVPLHTLWTRLPS
;
A
#
# COMPACT_ATOMS: atom_id res chain seq x y z
N MET A 1 20.60 9.75 -10.21
CA MET A 1 20.04 8.56 -9.53
C MET A 1 18.53 8.76 -9.43
N THR A 2 17.73 7.73 -9.70
CA THR A 2 16.28 7.78 -9.53
C THR A 2 15.94 7.72 -8.03
N THR A 3 15.19 8.69 -7.53
CA THR A 3 14.76 8.74 -6.13
C THR A 3 13.34 8.21 -6.01
N LEU A 4 13.10 7.36 -5.00
CA LEU A 4 11.76 6.92 -4.61
C LEU A 4 11.29 7.74 -3.41
N VAL A 5 10.09 8.29 -3.48
CA VAL A 5 9.40 8.96 -2.39
C VAL A 5 8.26 8.07 -1.92
N LEU A 6 8.19 7.79 -0.62
CA LEU A 6 7.09 7.06 0.00
C LEU A 6 6.08 8.05 0.58
N ALA A 7 4.90 8.11 -0.03
CA ALA A 7 3.79 8.97 0.41
C ALA A 7 3.00 8.30 1.57
N SER A 8 3.67 8.01 2.68
CA SER A 8 3.08 7.30 3.81
C SER A 8 3.82 7.57 5.12
N ALA A 9 3.07 7.67 6.23
CA ALA A 9 3.63 7.74 7.58
C ALA A 9 3.91 6.35 8.20
N SER A 10 3.60 5.24 7.50
CA SER A 10 3.71 3.88 8.05
C SER A 10 5.16 3.46 8.26
N PRO A 11 5.59 3.18 9.52
CA PRO A 11 6.94 2.67 9.78
C PRO A 11 7.17 1.29 9.15
N ALA A 12 6.13 0.44 9.07
CA ALA A 12 6.22 -0.90 8.51
C ALA A 12 6.54 -0.84 7.00
N ARG A 13 5.87 0.04 6.23
CA ARG A 13 6.18 0.26 4.80
C ARG A 13 7.60 0.75 4.58
N LEU A 14 8.07 1.67 5.43
CA LEU A 14 9.45 2.16 5.38
C LEU A 14 10.44 1.02 5.67
N ALA A 15 10.18 0.22 6.71
CA ALA A 15 11.00 -0.93 7.06
C ALA A 15 11.07 -1.97 5.93
N THR A 16 9.93 -2.25 5.26
CA THR A 16 9.88 -3.16 4.10
C THR A 16 10.77 -2.68 2.96
N LEU A 17 10.72 -1.39 2.60
CA LEU A 17 11.60 -0.83 1.56
C LEU A 17 13.08 -0.89 1.97
N ARG A 18 13.40 -0.54 3.21
CA ARG A 18 14.77 -0.61 3.74
C ARG A 18 15.33 -2.02 3.76
N ALA A 19 14.51 -3.00 4.17
CA ALA A 19 14.88 -4.41 4.11
C ALA A 19 15.14 -4.91 2.68
N ALA A 20 14.46 -4.32 1.69
CA ALA A 20 14.68 -4.57 0.27
C ALA A 20 15.86 -3.77 -0.32
N GLY A 21 16.66 -3.07 0.50
CA GLY A 21 17.81 -2.27 0.07
C GLY A 21 17.46 -0.89 -0.51
N ILE A 22 16.23 -0.45 -0.39
CA ILE A 22 15.75 0.83 -0.92
C ILE A 22 15.60 1.82 0.22
N GLU A 23 16.29 2.97 0.16
CA GLU A 23 16.14 4.07 1.12
C GLU A 23 15.26 5.16 0.48
N PRO A 24 13.95 5.22 0.78
CA PRO A 24 13.08 6.22 0.20
C PRO A 24 13.16 7.55 0.97
N THR A 25 12.85 8.66 0.28
CA THR A 25 12.43 9.87 0.96
C THR A 25 11.01 9.68 1.48
N VAL A 26 10.75 9.98 2.75
CA VAL A 26 9.40 9.91 3.33
C VAL A 26 8.73 11.28 3.24
N ALA A 27 7.54 11.33 2.65
CA ALA A 27 6.70 12.52 2.60
C ALA A 27 5.26 12.10 2.92
N VAL A 28 4.74 12.57 4.05
CA VAL A 28 3.40 12.20 4.51
C VAL A 28 2.36 13.03 3.76
N SER A 29 1.33 12.37 3.19
CA SER A 29 0.22 13.04 2.53
C SER A 29 -0.72 13.71 3.53
N SER A 30 -1.39 14.78 3.08
CA SER A 30 -2.42 15.51 3.82
C SER A 30 -3.84 15.12 3.42
N VAL A 31 -4.00 13.98 2.72
CA VAL A 31 -5.29 13.53 2.18
C VAL A 31 -6.31 13.25 3.29
N ASP A 32 -7.51 13.82 3.14
CA ASP A 32 -8.69 13.46 3.93
C ASP A 32 -9.24 12.13 3.39
N GLU A 33 -8.77 11.02 3.98
CA GLU A 33 -9.16 9.66 3.57
C GLU A 33 -10.67 9.42 3.65
N PRO A 34 -11.39 9.83 4.72
CA PRO A 34 -12.83 9.76 4.78
C PRO A 34 -13.53 10.49 3.62
N ALA A 35 -13.09 11.70 3.28
CA ALA A 35 -13.68 12.45 2.17
C ALA A 35 -13.48 11.75 0.83
N VAL A 36 -12.31 11.14 0.59
CA VAL A 36 -12.04 10.34 -0.63
C VAL A 36 -13.00 9.15 -0.73
N LEU A 37 -13.22 8.42 0.37
CA LEU A 37 -14.11 7.26 0.39
C LEU A 37 -15.58 7.67 0.22
N VAL A 38 -16.02 8.76 0.85
CA VAL A 38 -17.38 9.30 0.66
C VAL A 38 -17.61 9.68 -0.80
N ALA A 39 -16.64 10.33 -1.44
CA ALA A 39 -16.75 10.71 -2.85
C ALA A 39 -16.74 9.51 -3.81
N ALA A 40 -16.07 8.42 -3.44
CA ALA A 40 -16.05 7.17 -4.21
C ALA A 40 -17.38 6.40 -4.14
N GLY A 41 -18.15 6.58 -3.05
CA GLY A 41 -19.39 5.83 -2.82
C GLY A 41 -19.13 4.38 -2.38
N ASP A 42 -20.04 3.48 -2.72
CA ASP A 42 -19.96 2.06 -2.36
C ASP A 42 -19.08 1.32 -3.39
N VAL A 43 -17.78 1.27 -3.13
CA VAL A 43 -16.80 0.57 -3.96
C VAL A 43 -16.21 -0.64 -3.20
N PRO A 44 -15.79 -1.71 -3.90
CA PRO A 44 -15.14 -2.85 -3.26
C PRO A 44 -13.88 -2.44 -2.48
N PRO A 45 -13.53 -3.13 -1.37
CA PRO A 45 -12.35 -2.81 -0.55
C PRO A 45 -11.04 -2.73 -1.35
N ALA A 46 -10.86 -3.61 -2.34
CA ALA A 46 -9.70 -3.61 -3.23
C ALA A 46 -9.59 -2.34 -4.09
N GLU A 47 -10.72 -1.74 -4.46
CA GLU A 47 -10.76 -0.47 -5.19
C GLU A 47 -10.58 0.72 -4.24
N ALA A 48 -11.19 0.67 -3.06
CA ALA A 48 -11.08 1.70 -2.04
C ALA A 48 -9.62 1.99 -1.66
N VAL A 49 -8.82 0.93 -1.38
CA VAL A 49 -7.39 1.09 -1.07
C VAL A 49 -6.58 1.63 -2.26
N LEU A 50 -6.97 1.31 -3.50
CA LEU A 50 -6.32 1.84 -4.69
C LEU A 50 -6.59 3.34 -4.88
N LEU A 51 -7.84 3.77 -4.64
CA LEU A 51 -8.22 5.18 -4.68
C LEU A 51 -7.48 6.00 -3.61
N LEU A 52 -7.37 5.48 -2.39
CA LEU A 52 -6.60 6.13 -1.33
C LEU A 52 -5.10 6.19 -1.65
N ALA A 53 -4.53 5.10 -2.16
CA ALA A 53 -3.13 5.07 -2.60
C ALA A 53 -2.86 6.13 -3.70
N ARG A 54 -3.78 6.24 -4.66
CA ARG A 54 -3.73 7.24 -5.73
C ARG A 54 -3.81 8.66 -5.19
N ALA A 55 -4.76 8.94 -4.30
CA ALA A 55 -4.91 10.24 -3.68
C ALA A 55 -3.63 10.66 -2.94
N LYS A 56 -3.05 9.76 -2.11
CA LYS A 56 -1.80 10.00 -1.37
C LYS A 56 -0.62 10.27 -2.30
N ALA A 57 -0.45 9.48 -3.35
CA ALA A 57 0.65 9.67 -4.31
C ALA A 57 0.53 11.02 -5.03
N ARG A 58 -0.68 11.38 -5.47
CA ARG A 58 -0.94 12.64 -6.19
C ARG A 58 -0.80 13.89 -5.30
N ASP A 59 -1.14 13.79 -4.02
CA ASP A 59 -0.98 14.89 -3.06
C ASP A 59 0.51 15.23 -2.85
N VAL A 60 1.37 14.22 -2.80
CA VAL A 60 2.81 14.36 -2.55
C VAL A 60 3.61 14.69 -3.81
N ALA A 61 3.20 14.18 -4.97
CA ALA A 61 3.97 14.27 -6.22
C ALA A 61 4.36 15.69 -6.66
N PRO A 62 3.53 16.75 -6.51
CA PRO A 62 3.90 18.11 -6.91
C PRO A 62 5.13 18.66 -6.20
N GLY A 63 5.36 18.26 -4.94
CA GLY A 63 6.53 18.66 -4.14
C GLY A 63 7.81 17.88 -4.45
N HIS A 64 7.74 16.87 -5.32
CA HIS A 64 8.83 15.94 -5.58
C HIS A 64 9.10 15.71 -7.07
N ALA A 65 9.19 16.81 -7.83
CA ALA A 65 9.55 16.75 -9.24
C ALA A 65 10.88 15.99 -9.45
N GLY A 66 10.98 15.24 -10.53
CA GLY A 66 12.15 14.42 -10.84
C GLY A 66 12.21 13.08 -10.09
N SER A 67 11.22 12.76 -9.24
CA SER A 67 11.19 11.54 -8.42
C SER A 67 10.03 10.61 -8.82
N LEU A 68 10.15 9.36 -8.39
CA LEU A 68 9.04 8.41 -8.37
C LEU A 68 8.31 8.54 -7.02
N VAL A 69 7.00 8.72 -7.01
CA VAL A 69 6.21 8.85 -5.78
C VAL A 69 5.27 7.66 -5.65
N LEU A 70 5.43 6.90 -4.57
CA LEU A 70 4.63 5.72 -4.25
C LEU A 70 3.64 6.02 -3.12
N GLY A 71 2.35 5.95 -3.42
CA GLY A 71 1.29 5.92 -2.43
C GLY A 71 0.85 4.49 -2.13
N CYS A 72 0.53 4.20 -0.87
CA CYS A 72 -0.02 2.91 -0.45
C CYS A 72 -1.12 3.10 0.59
N ASP A 73 -2.14 2.23 0.52
CA ASP A 73 -3.15 2.09 1.56
C ASP A 73 -3.54 0.64 1.78
N SER A 74 -4.00 0.28 2.99
CA SER A 74 -4.32 -1.11 3.33
C SER A 74 -5.62 -1.22 4.12
N MET A 75 -6.44 -2.23 3.81
CA MET A 75 -7.67 -2.58 4.52
C MET A 75 -7.81 -4.09 4.64
N LEU A 76 -8.25 -4.58 5.81
CA LEU A 76 -8.67 -5.96 5.98
C LEU A 76 -10.16 -6.07 5.68
N GLU A 77 -10.53 -7.04 4.86
CA GLU A 77 -11.91 -7.47 4.61
C GLU A 77 -12.19 -8.77 5.34
N LEU A 78 -13.25 -8.80 6.13
CA LEU A 78 -13.79 -10.01 6.76
C LEU A 78 -15.30 -10.06 6.48
N ASP A 79 -15.78 -11.11 5.81
CA ASP A 79 -17.21 -11.28 5.44
C ASP A 79 -17.80 -10.08 4.68
N GLY A 80 -17.03 -9.45 3.81
CA GLY A 80 -17.50 -8.26 3.09
C GLY A 80 -17.47 -6.96 3.91
N GLN A 81 -17.03 -7.01 5.17
CA GLN A 81 -16.86 -5.83 6.01
C GLN A 81 -15.39 -5.37 6.03
N VAL A 82 -15.20 -4.07 5.88
CA VAL A 82 -13.85 -3.47 5.96
C VAL A 82 -13.50 -3.20 7.42
N LEU A 83 -12.35 -3.73 7.82
CA LEU A 83 -11.75 -3.48 9.13
C LEU A 83 -10.51 -2.59 8.95
N GLY A 84 -10.67 -1.29 9.14
CA GLY A 84 -9.56 -0.33 9.19
C GLY A 84 -8.77 -0.44 10.51
N LYS A 85 -8.14 0.65 10.95
CA LYS A 85 -7.56 0.72 12.30
C LYS A 85 -8.66 0.63 13.34
N PRO A 86 -8.46 -0.09 14.46
CA PRO A 86 -9.44 -0.11 15.54
C PRO A 86 -9.55 1.27 16.21
N ALA A 87 -10.74 1.58 16.72
CA ALA A 87 -10.99 2.83 17.41
C ALA A 87 -10.29 2.88 18.78
N ASP A 88 -10.23 1.74 19.44
CA ASP A 88 -9.62 1.56 20.76
C ASP A 88 -9.31 0.06 21.05
N ALA A 89 -8.85 -0.23 22.26
CA ALA A 89 -8.52 -1.59 22.70
C ALA A 89 -9.76 -2.52 22.73
N ALA A 90 -10.92 -2.01 23.08
CA ALA A 90 -12.15 -2.81 23.14
C ALA A 90 -12.60 -3.22 21.71
N ASP A 91 -12.52 -2.30 20.75
CA ASP A 91 -12.78 -2.59 19.34
C ASP A 91 -11.74 -3.59 18.78
N ALA A 92 -10.46 -3.43 19.11
CA ALA A 92 -9.42 -4.39 18.70
C ALA A 92 -9.72 -5.80 19.22
N ALA A 93 -10.09 -5.94 20.50
CA ALA A 93 -10.45 -7.23 21.10
C ALA A 93 -11.72 -7.84 20.45
N ALA A 94 -12.73 -7.02 20.17
CA ALA A 94 -13.94 -7.48 19.47
C ALA A 94 -13.62 -7.99 18.07
N ARG A 95 -12.75 -7.31 17.33
CA ARG A 95 -12.29 -7.73 15.99
C ARG A 95 -11.54 -9.05 16.05
N TRP A 96 -10.62 -9.24 16.99
CA TRP A 96 -9.92 -10.49 17.18
C TRP A 96 -10.86 -11.67 17.50
N ARG A 97 -11.90 -11.45 18.32
CA ARG A 97 -12.93 -12.46 18.57
C ARG A 97 -13.71 -12.82 17.30
N ALA A 98 -13.91 -11.87 16.39
CA ALA A 98 -14.55 -12.12 15.10
C ALA A 98 -13.63 -12.80 14.10
N MET A 99 -12.31 -12.57 14.16
CA MET A 99 -11.31 -13.10 13.21
C MET A 99 -10.78 -14.49 13.59
N ARG A 100 -10.71 -14.83 14.88
CA ARG A 100 -10.09 -16.08 15.35
C ARG A 100 -10.66 -17.31 14.65
N GLY A 101 -9.77 -18.23 14.25
CA GLY A 101 -10.11 -19.46 13.54
C GLY A 101 -10.66 -19.26 12.12
N ARG A 102 -10.55 -18.03 11.57
CA ARG A 102 -11.13 -17.67 10.28
C ARG A 102 -10.08 -17.08 9.34
N SER A 103 -10.52 -16.74 8.15
CA SER A 103 -9.67 -16.10 7.14
C SER A 103 -10.26 -14.77 6.71
N GLY A 104 -9.39 -13.76 6.56
CA GLY A 104 -9.71 -12.46 5.98
C GLY A 104 -8.92 -12.19 4.71
N ARG A 105 -9.31 -11.17 3.95
CA ARG A 105 -8.54 -10.68 2.80
C ARG A 105 -7.94 -9.34 3.15
N LEU A 106 -6.62 -9.24 3.12
CA LEU A 106 -5.94 -7.96 3.21
C LEU A 106 -5.69 -7.42 1.81
N HIS A 107 -6.21 -6.24 1.55
CA HIS A 107 -6.02 -5.49 0.32
C HIS A 107 -5.01 -4.37 0.57
N THR A 108 -3.99 -4.27 -0.28
CA THR A 108 -3.04 -3.15 -0.25
C THR A 108 -2.94 -2.52 -1.63
N GLY A 109 -3.48 -1.33 -1.76
CA GLY A 109 -3.39 -0.50 -2.95
C GLY A 109 -2.00 0.13 -3.08
N HIS A 110 -1.49 0.17 -4.30
CA HIS A 110 -0.24 0.82 -4.66
C HIS A 110 -0.49 1.74 -5.82
N TRP A 111 0.01 2.97 -5.75
CA TRP A 111 -0.07 3.93 -6.85
C TRP A 111 1.28 4.61 -7.04
N LEU A 112 1.83 4.48 -8.25
CA LEU A 112 3.11 5.08 -8.61
C LEU A 112 2.89 6.26 -9.56
N VAL A 113 3.38 7.43 -9.17
CA VAL A 113 3.48 8.63 -10.01
C VAL A 113 4.93 8.80 -10.43
N ASP A 114 5.17 8.91 -11.74
CA ASP A 114 6.48 9.16 -12.32
C ASP A 114 6.65 10.66 -12.60
N GLY A 115 7.28 11.36 -11.68
CA GLY A 115 7.60 12.79 -11.77
C GLY A 115 8.92 13.09 -12.48
N ARG A 116 9.62 12.07 -12.99
CA ARG A 116 10.88 12.29 -13.72
C ARG A 116 10.58 12.99 -15.04
N ASP A 117 11.39 13.96 -15.43
CA ASP A 117 11.30 14.60 -16.73
C ASP A 117 11.45 13.53 -17.80
N GLY A 118 10.54 13.56 -18.81
CA GLY A 118 10.52 12.56 -19.86
C GLY A 118 11.83 12.58 -20.67
N GLY A 119 12.76 11.74 -20.25
CA GLY A 119 13.86 11.32 -21.08
C GLY A 119 13.28 10.63 -22.31
N GLY A 120 13.36 11.31 -23.47
CA GLY A 120 12.79 10.93 -24.72
C GLY A 120 13.12 9.47 -25.09
N GLY A 121 12.14 8.63 -25.08
CA GLY A 121 12.12 7.41 -25.87
C GLY A 121 12.00 7.81 -27.33
N ALA A 122 13.09 7.78 -28.05
CA ALA A 122 13.12 7.90 -29.51
C ALA A 122 12.37 6.70 -30.09
N GLY A 123 11.09 6.89 -30.40
CA GLY A 123 10.24 6.00 -31.19
C GLY A 123 9.63 6.83 -32.30
N GLY A 124 10.24 6.84 -33.48
CA GLY A 124 9.71 7.48 -34.69
C GLY A 124 8.36 6.85 -35.05
N GLY A 125 7.34 7.67 -35.16
CA GLY A 125 6.01 7.34 -35.65
C GLY A 125 5.50 8.49 -36.48
N VAL A 126 5.35 8.23 -37.76
CA VAL A 126 4.88 9.07 -38.85
C VAL A 126 3.48 9.64 -38.58
N GLY A 127 3.24 10.86 -39.06
CA GLY A 127 2.07 11.71 -38.85
C GLY A 127 0.72 11.11 -39.17
N GLY A 128 -0.28 11.65 -38.52
CA GLY A 128 -1.69 11.51 -38.79
C GLY A 128 -2.41 12.67 -38.11
N ASP A 129 -2.89 13.62 -38.96
CA ASP A 129 -3.72 14.75 -38.56
C ASP A 129 -5.04 14.25 -37.97
N GLY A 130 -5.41 14.72 -36.78
CA GLY A 130 -6.70 14.44 -36.17
C GLY A 130 -6.96 15.40 -35.03
N ASP A 131 -7.76 16.47 -35.30
CA ASP A 131 -8.28 17.41 -34.33
C ASP A 131 -9.07 16.68 -33.23
N GLY A 132 -8.65 16.79 -32.00
CA GLY A 132 -9.37 16.29 -30.83
C GLY A 132 -8.79 16.93 -29.59
N ALA A 133 -9.42 18.02 -29.08
CA ALA A 133 -9.13 18.60 -27.81
C ALA A 133 -9.47 17.58 -26.68
N GLY A 134 -8.48 16.91 -26.14
CA GLY A 134 -8.57 16.01 -25.00
C GLY A 134 -7.45 16.35 -24.02
N ASP A 135 -7.84 16.61 -22.79
CA ASP A 135 -6.98 16.74 -21.58
C ASP A 135 -6.01 15.54 -21.48
N GLY A 136 -4.88 15.66 -22.17
CA GLY A 136 -3.92 14.57 -22.41
C GLY A 136 -2.62 14.66 -21.59
N GLY A 137 -2.60 15.39 -20.46
CA GLY A 137 -1.35 15.69 -19.72
C GLY A 137 -0.91 14.69 -18.65
N GLY A 138 -1.72 13.75 -18.19
CA GLY A 138 -1.44 12.96 -17.00
C GLY A 138 -1.47 11.43 -17.09
N ALA A 139 -2.25 10.87 -18.00
CA ALA A 139 -2.56 9.44 -17.99
C ALA A 139 -1.37 8.50 -18.28
N GLY A 140 -0.30 8.97 -18.90
CA GLY A 140 0.88 8.15 -19.22
C GLY A 140 1.92 8.04 -18.11
N ARG A 141 1.86 8.87 -17.07
CA ARG A 141 2.90 8.99 -16.04
C ARG A 141 2.53 8.35 -14.68
N GLU A 142 1.38 7.78 -14.53
CA GLU A 142 0.97 7.13 -13.29
C GLU A 142 0.28 5.79 -13.55
N SER A 143 0.42 4.87 -12.61
CA SER A 143 -0.27 3.58 -12.62
C SER A 143 -0.34 3.01 -11.22
N GLY A 144 -1.28 2.12 -11.01
CA GLY A 144 -1.41 1.43 -9.73
C GLY A 144 -2.16 0.12 -9.87
N ALA A 145 -2.07 -0.70 -8.84
CA ALA A 145 -2.81 -1.93 -8.69
C ALA A 145 -2.96 -2.29 -7.20
N THR A 146 -3.82 -3.25 -6.90
CA THR A 146 -4.03 -3.76 -5.55
C THR A 146 -3.44 -5.15 -5.41
N SER A 147 -2.62 -5.36 -4.38
CA SER A 147 -2.22 -6.68 -3.90
C SER A 147 -3.28 -7.17 -2.92
N THR A 148 -3.80 -8.38 -3.14
CA THR A 148 -4.76 -9.03 -2.23
C THR A 148 -4.16 -10.31 -1.72
N THR A 149 -4.12 -10.49 -0.40
CA THR A 149 -3.59 -11.66 0.28
C THR A 149 -4.62 -12.19 1.26
N VAL A 150 -4.90 -13.50 1.22
CA VAL A 150 -5.70 -14.18 2.23
C VAL A 150 -4.82 -14.40 3.46
N VAL A 151 -5.34 -14.04 4.63
CA VAL A 151 -4.67 -14.22 5.93
C VAL A 151 -5.51 -15.16 6.78
N HIS A 152 -4.88 -16.22 7.29
CA HIS A 152 -5.51 -17.22 8.15
C HIS A 152 -5.17 -16.94 9.61
N PHE A 153 -6.17 -16.70 10.43
CA PHE A 153 -6.02 -16.41 11.86
C PHE A 153 -6.12 -17.69 12.69
N ALA A 154 -5.26 -17.83 13.70
CA ALA A 154 -5.33 -18.90 14.67
C ALA A 154 -6.63 -18.82 15.49
N ASP A 155 -7.09 -19.97 16.02
CA ASP A 155 -8.19 -20.01 16.99
C ASP A 155 -7.65 -19.69 18.38
N VAL A 156 -7.40 -18.40 18.62
CA VAL A 156 -6.81 -17.87 19.85
C VAL A 156 -7.84 -17.75 20.96
N THR A 157 -7.39 -17.92 22.21
CA THR A 157 -8.22 -17.74 23.40
C THR A 157 -8.47 -16.26 23.72
N ASP A 158 -9.49 -15.98 24.54
CA ASP A 158 -9.72 -14.61 25.01
C ASP A 158 -8.52 -14.05 25.82
N ALA A 159 -7.83 -14.90 26.58
CA ALA A 159 -6.64 -14.49 27.31
C ALA A 159 -5.48 -14.06 26.39
N GLU A 160 -5.29 -14.76 25.27
CA GLU A 160 -4.29 -14.36 24.24
C GLU A 160 -4.68 -13.07 23.56
N ILE A 161 -5.97 -12.90 23.23
CA ILE A 161 -6.49 -11.65 22.67
C ILE A 161 -6.24 -10.48 23.60
N ASP A 162 -6.60 -10.62 24.88
CA ASP A 162 -6.46 -9.55 25.87
C ASP A 162 -4.97 -9.22 26.08
N ALA A 163 -4.09 -10.24 26.14
CA ALA A 163 -2.64 -10.05 26.25
C ALA A 163 -2.06 -9.31 25.02
N TYR A 164 -2.48 -9.69 23.82
CA TYR A 164 -2.01 -9.05 22.59
C TYR A 164 -2.50 -7.60 22.48
N VAL A 165 -3.76 -7.35 22.79
CA VAL A 165 -4.32 -5.98 22.77
C VAL A 165 -3.63 -5.10 23.83
N ALA A 166 -3.29 -5.64 25.01
CA ALA A 166 -2.59 -4.91 26.05
C ALA A 166 -1.19 -4.43 25.64
N THR A 167 -0.56 -5.04 24.62
CA THR A 167 0.71 -4.55 24.07
C THR A 167 0.59 -3.23 23.35
N GLY A 168 -0.62 -2.86 22.91
CA GLY A 168 -0.88 -1.70 22.06
C GLY A 168 -0.52 -1.88 20.59
N GLU A 169 0.17 -2.95 20.21
CA GLU A 169 0.59 -3.20 18.80
C GLU A 169 -0.59 -3.19 17.82
N PRO A 170 -1.73 -3.89 18.09
CA PRO A 170 -2.85 -3.96 17.15
C PRO A 170 -3.57 -2.62 16.94
N LEU A 171 -3.37 -1.62 17.79
CA LEU A 171 -4.15 -0.38 17.76
C LEU A 171 -3.76 0.57 16.60
N TRP A 172 -2.59 0.34 15.99
CA TRP A 172 -2.02 1.26 15.00
C TRP A 172 -2.09 0.76 13.56
N VAL A 173 -2.65 -0.43 13.34
CA VAL A 173 -2.63 -1.12 12.05
C VAL A 173 -4.02 -1.51 11.56
N ALA A 174 -4.21 -1.55 10.24
CA ALA A 174 -5.45 -2.03 9.64
C ALA A 174 -5.70 -3.51 10.01
N GLY A 175 -6.96 -3.83 10.33
CA GLY A 175 -7.34 -5.18 10.77
C GLY A 175 -6.91 -5.54 12.18
N ALA A 176 -6.27 -4.62 12.93
CA ALA A 176 -5.81 -4.84 14.29
C ALA A 176 -4.82 -6.01 14.45
N PHE A 177 -3.96 -6.28 13.46
CA PHE A 177 -2.91 -7.30 13.57
C PHE A 177 -1.65 -6.90 12.79
N THR A 178 -0.51 -7.47 13.18
CA THR A 178 0.74 -7.44 12.41
C THR A 178 1.16 -8.87 12.10
N ILE A 179 1.82 -9.08 10.96
CA ILE A 179 2.41 -10.38 10.62
C ILE A 179 3.90 -10.43 11.01
N ASP A 180 4.53 -9.27 11.09
CA ASP A 180 5.96 -9.07 11.35
C ASP A 180 6.26 -8.61 12.78
N GLY A 181 5.27 -8.66 13.66
CA GLY A 181 5.36 -8.32 15.08
C GLY A 181 4.85 -9.45 15.99
N LEU A 182 4.35 -9.07 17.18
CA LEU A 182 3.81 -10.02 18.16
C LEU A 182 2.58 -10.76 17.62
N GLY A 183 1.77 -10.10 16.78
CA GLY A 183 0.61 -10.69 16.12
C GLY A 183 0.97 -11.82 15.15
N GLY A 184 2.22 -11.91 14.69
CA GLY A 184 2.67 -12.97 13.79
C GLY A 184 2.49 -14.39 14.34
N ALA A 185 2.53 -14.56 15.67
CA ALA A 185 2.28 -15.84 16.31
C ALA A 185 0.82 -16.34 16.14
N TYR A 186 -0.09 -15.44 15.82
CA TYR A 186 -1.52 -15.70 15.65
C TYR A 186 -1.96 -15.79 14.19
N ILE A 187 -0.99 -15.78 13.26
CA ILE A 187 -1.23 -15.99 11.82
C ILE A 187 -0.74 -17.39 11.45
N THR A 188 -1.65 -18.27 11.06
CA THR A 188 -1.34 -19.68 10.73
C THR A 188 -0.89 -19.87 9.30
N GLY A 189 -1.17 -18.89 8.43
CA GLY A 189 -0.75 -18.93 7.03
C GLY A 189 -1.23 -17.73 6.23
N VAL A 190 -0.66 -17.57 5.04
CA VAL A 190 -1.06 -16.57 4.05
C VAL A 190 -1.11 -17.20 2.66
N GLU A 191 -2.07 -16.76 1.84
CA GLU A 191 -2.14 -17.11 0.41
C GLU A 191 -1.99 -15.83 -0.39
N GLY A 192 -0.86 -15.67 -1.07
CA GLY A 192 -0.48 -14.47 -1.79
C GLY A 192 0.84 -13.86 -1.31
N ASP A 193 0.94 -12.52 -1.31
CA ASP A 193 2.17 -11.83 -0.97
C ASP A 193 2.18 -11.34 0.51
N HIS A 194 3.09 -11.89 1.31
CA HIS A 194 3.20 -11.52 2.71
C HIS A 194 3.66 -10.07 2.93
N HIS A 195 4.46 -9.49 2.01
CA HIS A 195 4.84 -8.07 2.10
C HIS A 195 3.62 -7.17 1.90
N GLY A 196 2.65 -7.59 1.07
CA GLY A 196 1.36 -6.93 0.95
C GLY A 196 0.60 -6.89 2.28
N VAL A 197 0.75 -7.93 3.13
CA VAL A 197 0.17 -7.96 4.48
C VAL A 197 0.84 -6.93 5.41
N VAL A 198 2.15 -6.76 5.31
CA VAL A 198 2.88 -5.70 6.04
C VAL A 198 2.46 -4.30 5.58
N GLY A 199 1.95 -4.19 4.35
CA GLY A 199 1.38 -2.97 3.81
C GLY A 199 2.06 -2.40 2.57
N LEU A 200 3.03 -3.13 1.97
CA LEU A 200 3.70 -2.77 0.72
C LEU A 200 4.19 -4.03 0.01
N SER A 201 3.54 -4.40 -1.09
CA SER A 201 3.94 -5.53 -1.94
C SER A 201 5.19 -5.21 -2.74
N LEU A 202 6.31 -5.88 -2.43
CA LEU A 202 7.55 -5.73 -3.19
C LEU A 202 7.45 -6.31 -4.61
N PRO A 203 6.78 -7.46 -4.85
CA PRO A 203 6.53 -7.95 -6.20
C PRO A 203 5.75 -6.95 -7.05
N LEU A 204 4.65 -6.39 -6.52
CA LEU A 204 3.85 -5.41 -7.25
C LEU A 204 4.61 -4.10 -7.48
N LEU A 205 5.37 -3.62 -6.49
CA LEU A 205 6.24 -2.46 -6.68
C LEU A 205 7.23 -2.68 -7.82
N ARG A 206 7.85 -3.88 -7.89
CA ARG A 206 8.77 -4.25 -8.97
C ARG A 206 8.09 -4.16 -10.35
N GLU A 207 6.85 -4.64 -10.46
CA GLU A 207 6.07 -4.59 -11.71
C GLU A 207 5.74 -3.14 -12.12
N LEU A 208 5.27 -2.32 -11.18
CA LEU A 208 4.97 -0.90 -11.42
C LEU A 208 6.22 -0.11 -11.86
N LEU A 209 7.36 -0.37 -11.23
CA LEU A 209 8.65 0.23 -11.61
C LEU A 209 9.11 -0.24 -12.99
N ALA A 210 9.02 -1.54 -13.28
CA ALA A 210 9.41 -2.11 -14.57
C ALA A 210 8.59 -1.52 -15.72
N ALA A 211 7.27 -1.30 -15.52
CA ALA A 211 6.41 -0.63 -16.49
C ALA A 211 6.83 0.84 -16.77
N ARG A 212 7.67 1.43 -15.91
CA ARG A 212 8.27 2.78 -16.08
C ARG A 212 9.73 2.73 -16.53
N GLY A 213 10.20 1.55 -16.95
CA GLY A 213 11.59 1.37 -17.38
C GLY A 213 12.60 1.49 -16.23
N VAL A 214 12.17 1.27 -14.98
CA VAL A 214 13.00 1.32 -13.78
C VAL A 214 13.18 -0.08 -13.22
N PRO A 215 14.28 -0.77 -13.47
CA PRO A 215 14.58 -2.01 -12.78
C PRO A 215 14.76 -1.77 -11.28
N LEU A 216 14.09 -2.57 -10.43
CA LEU A 216 14.08 -2.38 -8.98
C LEU A 216 15.47 -2.23 -8.38
N HIS A 217 16.44 -3.02 -8.85
CA HIS A 217 17.83 -3.02 -8.35
C HIS A 217 18.54 -1.68 -8.55
N THR A 218 18.09 -0.81 -9.46
CA THR A 218 18.65 0.54 -9.65
C THR A 218 18.32 1.50 -8.51
N LEU A 219 17.39 1.12 -7.64
CA LEU A 219 17.03 1.85 -6.44
C LEU A 219 17.77 1.37 -5.18
N TRP A 220 18.55 0.29 -5.29
CA TRP A 220 19.33 -0.20 -4.14
C TRP A 220 20.41 0.80 -3.73
N THR A 221 20.36 1.23 -2.49
CA THR A 221 21.33 2.13 -1.85
C THR A 221 22.31 1.36 -0.97
N ARG A 222 21.94 0.15 -0.57
CA ARG A 222 22.80 -0.78 0.18
C ARG A 222 22.75 -2.13 -0.51
N LEU A 223 23.93 -2.63 -0.91
CA LEU A 223 24.06 -4.05 -1.19
C LEU A 223 24.24 -4.76 0.16
N PRO A 224 23.54 -5.90 0.39
CA PRO A 224 23.80 -6.70 1.58
C PRO A 224 25.27 -7.11 1.59
N SER A 225 25.93 -6.86 2.72
CA SER A 225 27.31 -7.30 2.98
C SER A 225 27.38 -8.81 3.16
#